data_59ed585fb4721e14b320bea3e6dda15a
#
_entry.id   59ed585fb4721e14b320bea3e6dda15a
#
_cell.length_a   1.000
_cell.length_b   1.000
_cell.length_c   1.000
_cell.angle_alpha   90.00
_cell.angle_beta   90.00
_cell.angle_gamma   90.00
#
_symmetry.space_group_name_H-M   'P 1'
#
loop_
_entity.id
_entity.type
_entity.pdbx_description
1 polymer ?
#
loop_
_entity_poly.entity_id
_entity_poly.type
_entity_poly.pdbx_seq_one_letter_code
_entity_poly.pdbx_strand_id
1 'polypeptide(L)'
;MVKVDYRNTKVKKPWGSEYLIYQNDTIAIWLLKIIKGQNTSLHCHPAKKTGLILLTGEASVELGFYETKKLKAPAKVMIRPGLFHSTKALSEDGITVLELETPVDKEDLVRYKDEYGRKEKPYEGKESMVDLKKDDIIFGEPENGRTLEYNFNST
;
A
#
# COMPACT_ATOMS: atom_id res chain seq x y z
N MET A 1 6.24 24.23 -1.26
CA MET A 1 6.08 23.13 -0.26
C MET A 1 7.11 22.04 -0.53
N VAL A 2 7.83 21.62 0.48
CA VAL A 2 8.79 20.51 0.35
C VAL A 2 7.97 19.22 0.21
N LYS A 3 8.14 18.50 -0.89
CA LYS A 3 7.51 17.19 -1.11
C LYS A 3 8.05 16.20 -0.07
N VAL A 4 7.18 15.46 0.60
CA VAL A 4 7.58 14.45 1.59
C VAL A 4 8.28 13.29 0.88
N ASP A 5 9.45 12.90 1.38
CA ASP A 5 10.18 11.72 0.91
C ASP A 5 9.78 10.51 1.75
N TYR A 6 9.21 9.49 1.11
CA TYR A 6 8.76 8.26 1.76
C TYR A 6 9.77 7.11 1.66
N ARG A 7 10.91 7.33 1.03
CA ARG A 7 11.95 6.30 0.93
C ARG A 7 12.57 6.00 2.29
N ASN A 8 12.89 4.74 2.51
CA ASN A 8 13.56 4.24 3.73
C ASN A 8 12.79 4.52 5.03
N THR A 9 11.48 4.70 4.95
CA THR A 9 10.63 4.92 6.11
C THR A 9 9.38 4.05 6.03
N LYS A 10 8.84 3.67 7.19
CA LYS A 10 7.56 2.99 7.30
C LYS A 10 6.51 3.98 7.79
N VAL A 11 5.40 4.07 7.08
CA VAL A 11 4.27 4.93 7.45
C VAL A 11 3.30 4.14 8.31
N LYS A 12 3.12 4.57 9.54
CA LYS A 12 2.10 4.00 10.43
C LYS A 12 0.71 4.40 9.97
N LYS A 13 -0.18 3.44 9.96
CA LYS A 13 -1.60 3.61 9.63
C LYS A 13 -2.47 3.10 10.76
N PRO A 14 -3.70 3.63 10.93
CA PRO A 14 -4.64 3.09 11.91
C PRO A 14 -4.95 1.61 11.71
N TRP A 15 -4.87 1.14 10.45
CA TRP A 15 -5.14 -0.24 10.05
C TRP A 15 -3.89 -1.13 9.98
N GLY A 16 -2.70 -0.58 10.24
CA GLY A 16 -1.43 -1.31 10.17
C GLY A 16 -0.27 -0.42 9.75
N SER A 17 0.36 -0.75 8.64
CA SER A 17 1.50 0.04 8.12
C SER A 17 1.69 -0.15 6.62
N GLU A 18 2.38 0.78 6.01
CA GLU A 18 2.88 0.63 4.65
C GLU A 18 4.27 1.24 4.49
N TYR A 19 5.05 0.71 3.57
CA TYR A 19 6.33 1.29 3.21
C TYR A 19 6.66 1.08 1.74
N LEU A 20 7.47 2.01 1.22
CA LEU A 20 7.89 2.01 -0.18
C LEU A 20 9.00 0.97 -0.39
N ILE A 21 8.73 -0.04 -1.21
CA ILE A 21 9.72 -1.04 -1.61
C ILE A 21 10.63 -0.51 -2.72
N TYR A 22 10.03 0.11 -3.74
CA TYR A 22 10.72 0.62 -4.91
C TYR A 22 9.94 1.77 -5.52
N GLN A 23 10.66 2.72 -6.09
CA GLN A 23 10.07 3.81 -6.87
C GLN A 23 11.05 4.27 -7.94
N ASN A 24 10.51 4.52 -9.14
CA ASN A 24 11.18 5.28 -10.18
C ASN A 24 10.25 6.40 -10.67
N ASP A 25 10.55 7.02 -11.80
CA ASP A 25 9.77 8.17 -12.31
C ASP A 25 8.34 7.81 -12.72
N THR A 26 8.06 6.54 -12.97
CA THR A 26 6.77 6.09 -13.53
C THR A 26 5.94 5.22 -12.59
N ILE A 27 6.57 4.48 -11.70
CA ILE A 27 5.91 3.51 -10.81
C ILE A 27 6.42 3.59 -9.38
N ALA A 28 5.54 3.38 -8.43
CA ALA A 28 5.87 3.10 -7.05
C ALA A 28 5.28 1.76 -6.62
N ILE A 29 6.03 1.01 -5.81
CA ILE A 29 5.60 -0.27 -5.26
C ILE A 29 5.67 -0.16 -3.74
N TRP A 30 4.52 -0.35 -3.10
CA TRP A 30 4.35 -0.29 -1.66
C TRP A 30 4.02 -1.67 -1.09
N LEU A 31 4.50 -1.96 0.11
CA LEU A 31 4.08 -3.12 0.87
C LEU A 31 3.18 -2.66 2.01
N LEU A 32 1.95 -3.16 2.02
CA LEU A 32 0.95 -2.89 3.04
C LEU A 32 0.81 -4.10 3.96
N LYS A 33 0.79 -3.87 5.27
CA LYS A 33 0.38 -4.87 6.26
C LYS A 33 -0.89 -4.38 6.94
N ILE A 34 -1.98 -5.11 6.75
CA ILE A 34 -3.29 -4.77 7.32
C ILE A 34 -3.61 -5.77 8.42
N ILE A 35 -3.87 -5.26 9.61
CA ILE A 35 -4.19 -6.05 10.81
C ILE A 35 -5.59 -6.66 10.66
N LYS A 36 -5.79 -7.87 11.18
CA LYS A 36 -7.11 -8.54 11.19
C LYS A 36 -8.24 -7.60 11.58
N GLY A 37 -9.29 -7.62 10.78
CA GLY A 37 -10.50 -6.84 11.01
C GLY A 37 -10.39 -5.36 10.65
N GLN A 38 -9.18 -4.86 10.39
CA GLN A 38 -8.95 -3.49 9.97
C GLN A 38 -9.07 -3.35 8.46
N ASN A 39 -9.35 -2.13 8.00
CA ASN A 39 -9.50 -1.83 6.59
C ASN A 39 -8.93 -0.45 6.24
N THR A 40 -8.52 -0.30 5.00
CA THR A 40 -8.19 1.01 4.45
C THR A 40 -9.45 1.87 4.33
N SER A 41 -9.30 3.17 4.19
CA SER A 41 -10.44 4.03 3.88
C SER A 41 -11.12 3.59 2.57
N LEU A 42 -12.40 3.90 2.40
CA LEU A 42 -13.05 3.86 1.10
C LEU A 42 -12.63 5.13 0.35
N HIS A 43 -11.71 4.98 -0.60
CA HIS A 43 -11.05 6.08 -1.29
C HIS A 43 -10.88 5.78 -2.77
N CYS A 44 -10.60 6.81 -3.54
CA CYS A 44 -10.16 6.65 -4.93
C CYS A 44 -8.91 7.47 -5.21
N HIS A 45 -8.29 7.14 -6.32
CA HIS A 45 -7.21 7.90 -6.91
C HIS A 45 -7.72 8.45 -8.24
N PRO A 46 -7.99 9.76 -8.35
CA PRO A 46 -8.56 10.35 -9.57
C PRO A 46 -7.75 10.11 -10.85
N ALA A 47 -6.43 10.09 -10.74
CA ALA A 47 -5.53 9.97 -11.90
C ALA A 47 -4.75 8.65 -11.95
N LYS A 48 -4.47 8.03 -10.80
CA LYS A 48 -3.63 6.81 -10.73
C LYS A 48 -4.39 5.54 -11.08
N LYS A 49 -3.65 4.61 -11.69
CA LYS A 49 -3.99 3.17 -11.72
C LYS A 49 -3.32 2.50 -10.54
N THR A 50 -4.03 1.60 -9.90
CA THR A 50 -3.54 0.88 -8.71
C THR A 50 -3.69 -0.62 -8.91
N GLY A 51 -2.59 -1.34 -8.83
CA GLY A 51 -2.59 -2.81 -8.79
C GLY A 51 -2.43 -3.28 -7.34
N LEU A 52 -3.30 -4.18 -6.89
CA LEU A 52 -3.16 -4.85 -5.61
C LEU A 52 -2.82 -6.31 -5.82
N ILE A 53 -1.76 -6.78 -5.17
CA ILE A 53 -1.37 -8.19 -5.15
C ILE A 53 -1.42 -8.67 -3.70
N LEU A 54 -2.39 -9.52 -3.39
CA LEU A 54 -2.50 -10.16 -2.08
C LEU A 54 -1.48 -11.28 -1.99
N LEU A 55 -0.46 -11.10 -1.14
CA LEU A 55 0.61 -12.08 -0.95
C LEU A 55 0.29 -13.12 0.11
N THR A 56 -0.39 -12.73 1.19
CA THR A 56 -0.75 -13.61 2.29
C THR A 56 -2.17 -13.35 2.79
N GLY A 57 -2.82 -14.39 3.27
CA GLY A 57 -4.09 -14.31 3.97
C GLY A 57 -5.31 -14.19 3.05
N GLU A 58 -6.40 -13.76 3.64
CA GLU A 58 -7.69 -13.54 2.99
C GLU A 58 -8.15 -12.10 3.22
N ALA A 59 -8.70 -11.49 2.17
CA ALA A 59 -9.15 -10.12 2.16
C ALA A 59 -10.57 -9.99 1.61
N SER A 60 -11.25 -8.94 2.05
CA SER A 60 -12.46 -8.43 1.41
C SER A 60 -12.12 -7.10 0.75
N VAL A 61 -12.36 -6.98 -0.55
CA VAL A 61 -12.10 -5.75 -1.31
C VAL A 61 -13.42 -5.18 -1.81
N GLU A 62 -13.75 -3.97 -1.36
CA GLU A 62 -14.86 -3.20 -1.93
C GLU A 62 -14.38 -2.52 -3.22
N LEU A 63 -15.18 -2.62 -4.27
CA LEU A 63 -14.96 -2.03 -5.58
C LEU A 63 -16.17 -1.19 -5.98
N GLY A 64 -16.03 0.12 -5.92
CA GLY A 64 -17.16 1.04 -5.99
C GLY A 64 -18.03 0.94 -4.74
N PHE A 65 -19.32 1.19 -4.86
CA PHE A 65 -20.25 1.20 -3.74
C PHE A 65 -21.10 -0.07 -3.61
N TYR A 66 -21.04 -0.96 -4.59
CA TYR A 66 -22.00 -2.08 -4.70
C TYR A 66 -21.33 -3.44 -4.87
N GLU A 67 -20.05 -3.50 -5.11
CA GLU A 67 -19.34 -4.77 -5.33
C GLU A 67 -18.34 -5.02 -4.22
N THR A 68 -18.39 -6.24 -3.67
CA THR A 68 -17.40 -6.72 -2.70
C THR A 68 -16.88 -8.07 -3.16
N LYS A 69 -15.55 -8.20 -3.24
CA LYS A 69 -14.90 -9.47 -3.59
C LYS A 69 -14.12 -10.01 -2.40
N LYS A 70 -14.30 -11.30 -2.13
CA LYS A 70 -13.41 -12.04 -1.23
C LYS A 70 -12.25 -12.61 -2.03
N LEU A 71 -11.05 -12.37 -1.55
CA LEU A 71 -9.82 -12.83 -2.18
C LEU A 71 -9.02 -13.69 -1.20
N LYS A 72 -8.44 -14.76 -1.71
CA LYS A 72 -7.49 -15.60 -0.99
C LYS A 72 -6.15 -15.56 -1.70
N ALA A 73 -5.08 -15.34 -0.95
CA ALA A 73 -3.73 -15.26 -1.50
C ALA A 73 -3.29 -16.58 -2.17
N PRO A 74 -2.55 -16.54 -3.30
CA PRO A 74 -2.22 -15.34 -4.06
C PRO A 74 -3.38 -14.83 -4.92
N ALA A 75 -3.63 -13.55 -4.91
CA ALA A 75 -4.69 -12.94 -5.69
C ALA A 75 -4.29 -11.52 -6.15
N LYS A 76 -4.98 -11.01 -7.15
CA LYS A 76 -4.69 -9.68 -7.70
C LYS A 76 -5.95 -8.94 -8.13
N VAL A 77 -5.92 -7.62 -8.03
CA VAL A 77 -6.96 -6.72 -8.54
C VAL A 77 -6.29 -5.50 -9.17
N MET A 78 -6.75 -5.12 -10.37
CA MET A 78 -6.37 -3.85 -10.99
C MET A 78 -7.51 -2.85 -10.83
N ILE A 79 -7.20 -1.70 -10.27
CA ILE A 79 -8.15 -0.64 -9.96
C ILE A 79 -7.90 0.54 -10.90
N ARG A 80 -8.93 0.89 -11.68
CA ARG A 80 -8.89 2.03 -12.60
C ARG A 80 -8.89 3.36 -11.83
N PRO A 81 -8.43 4.47 -12.46
CA PRO A 81 -8.61 5.80 -11.91
C PRO A 81 -10.08 6.09 -11.57
N GLY A 82 -10.30 6.79 -10.47
CA GLY A 82 -11.62 7.23 -10.02
C GLY A 82 -12.52 6.15 -9.42
N LEU A 83 -12.10 4.89 -9.34
CA LEU A 83 -12.88 3.85 -8.68
C LEU A 83 -12.62 3.85 -7.17
N PHE A 84 -13.67 4.10 -6.40
CA PHE A 84 -13.59 3.97 -4.94
C PHE A 84 -13.36 2.51 -4.55
N HIS A 85 -12.45 2.28 -3.63
CA HIS A 85 -12.09 0.95 -3.14
C HIS A 85 -11.62 0.98 -1.70
N SER A 86 -11.73 -0.16 -1.03
CA SER A 86 -11.25 -0.40 0.34
C SER A 86 -10.83 -1.85 0.46
N THR A 87 -9.80 -2.12 1.24
CA THR A 87 -9.30 -3.48 1.49
C THR A 87 -9.34 -3.77 2.98
N LYS A 88 -9.99 -4.88 3.35
CA LYS A 88 -10.13 -5.36 4.73
C LYS A 88 -9.44 -6.69 4.91
N ALA A 89 -8.65 -6.84 5.98
CA ALA A 89 -8.04 -8.10 6.36
C ALA A 89 -9.05 -9.00 7.07
N LEU A 90 -9.19 -10.24 6.61
CA LEU A 90 -10.07 -11.25 7.21
C LEU A 90 -9.29 -12.29 8.03
N SER A 91 -8.05 -12.57 7.65
CA SER A 91 -7.22 -13.59 8.31
C SER A 91 -6.75 -13.18 9.71
N GLU A 92 -6.59 -14.15 10.58
CA GLU A 92 -6.14 -13.97 11.98
C GLU A 92 -4.81 -13.21 12.06
N ASP A 93 -3.85 -13.55 11.19
CA ASP A 93 -2.53 -12.91 11.16
C ASP A 93 -2.49 -11.64 10.29
N GLY A 94 -3.68 -11.14 9.88
CA GLY A 94 -3.77 -10.03 8.93
C GLY A 94 -3.42 -10.43 7.50
N ILE A 95 -3.13 -9.44 6.69
CA ILE A 95 -2.75 -9.65 5.28
C ILE A 95 -1.52 -8.83 4.92
N THR A 96 -0.79 -9.31 3.92
CA THR A 96 0.29 -8.58 3.25
C THR A 96 -0.10 -8.35 1.80
N VAL A 97 -0.05 -7.09 1.39
CA VAL A 97 -0.46 -6.65 0.05
C VAL A 97 0.68 -5.84 -0.58
N LEU A 98 0.98 -6.13 -1.84
CA LEU A 98 1.75 -5.21 -2.68
C LEU A 98 0.78 -4.27 -3.40
N GLU A 99 1.05 -2.98 -3.31
CA GLU A 99 0.33 -1.96 -4.06
C GLU A 99 1.27 -1.31 -5.08
N LEU A 100 0.92 -1.45 -6.35
CA LEU A 100 1.61 -0.80 -7.45
C LEU A 100 0.80 0.41 -7.88
N GLU A 101 1.44 1.57 -8.00
CA GLU A 101 0.78 2.79 -8.44
C GLU A 101 1.50 3.47 -9.59
N THR A 102 0.75 3.97 -10.54
CA THR A 102 1.26 4.74 -11.68
C THR A 102 0.20 5.74 -12.18
N PRO A 103 0.54 7.02 -12.44
CA PRO A 103 1.81 7.69 -12.09
C PRO A 103 2.03 7.80 -10.59
N VAL A 104 3.24 8.19 -10.19
CA VAL A 104 3.60 8.30 -8.77
C VAL A 104 3.13 9.63 -8.19
N ASP A 105 2.09 9.60 -7.38
CA ASP A 105 1.56 10.77 -6.67
C ASP A 105 0.77 10.35 -5.43
N LYS A 106 1.32 10.55 -4.25
CA LYS A 106 0.64 10.24 -2.97
C LYS A 106 -0.48 11.24 -2.63
N GLU A 107 -0.48 12.41 -3.23
CA GLU A 107 -1.54 13.41 -3.03
C GLU A 107 -2.78 13.13 -3.87
N ASP A 108 -2.69 12.27 -4.88
CA ASP A 108 -3.81 11.82 -5.70
C ASP A 108 -4.71 10.85 -4.90
N LEU A 109 -5.45 11.40 -3.95
CA LEU A 109 -6.24 10.66 -2.97
C LEU A 109 -7.49 11.45 -2.58
N VAL A 110 -8.66 10.82 -2.75
CA VAL A 110 -9.95 11.31 -2.26
C VAL A 110 -10.58 10.25 -1.37
N ARG A 111 -10.76 10.54 -0.09
CA ARG A 111 -11.44 9.65 0.85
C ARG A 111 -12.93 9.97 0.91
N TYR A 112 -13.76 8.99 0.63
CA TYR A 112 -15.22 9.08 0.77
C TYR A 112 -15.67 8.72 2.18
N LYS A 113 -15.15 7.62 2.72
CA LYS A 113 -15.44 7.14 4.07
C LYS A 113 -14.18 6.60 4.72
N ASP A 114 -13.96 6.98 5.96
CA ASP A 114 -12.82 6.52 6.76
C ASP A 114 -13.25 6.28 8.21
N GLU A 115 -13.02 5.06 8.71
CA GLU A 115 -13.39 4.65 10.07
C GLU A 115 -12.49 5.27 11.14
N TYR A 116 -11.40 5.92 10.74
CA TYR A 116 -10.38 6.48 11.64
C TYR A 116 -10.35 8.02 11.66
N GLY A 117 -11.33 8.67 11.02
CA GLY A 117 -11.45 10.12 11.06
C GLY A 117 -10.50 10.91 10.16
N ARG A 118 -9.97 10.29 9.09
CA ARG A 118 -9.01 10.92 8.16
C ARG A 118 -9.64 11.47 6.87
N LYS A 119 -10.97 11.48 6.76
CA LYS A 119 -11.67 11.82 5.51
C LYS A 119 -11.18 13.15 4.92
N GLU A 120 -11.06 14.17 5.76
CA GLU A 120 -10.64 15.52 5.37
C GLU A 120 -9.13 15.76 5.52
N LYS A 121 -8.34 14.71 5.80
CA LYS A 121 -6.90 14.81 5.98
C LYS A 121 -6.17 14.36 4.72
N PRO A 122 -5.02 14.99 4.39
CA PRO A 122 -4.15 14.50 3.32
C PRO A 122 -3.51 13.16 3.71
N TYR A 123 -2.72 12.59 2.80
CA TYR A 123 -1.89 11.44 3.11
C TYR A 123 -0.93 11.76 4.27
N GLU A 124 -0.66 10.77 5.11
CA GLU A 124 0.14 10.93 6.33
C GLU A 124 1.54 11.47 6.04
N GLY A 125 1.97 12.42 6.87
CA GLY A 125 3.29 13.04 6.79
C GLY A 125 4.31 12.44 7.77
N LYS A 126 5.33 13.22 8.09
CA LYS A 126 6.46 12.81 8.94
C LYS A 126 6.06 12.32 10.32
N GLU A 127 4.97 12.81 10.87
CA GLU A 127 4.44 12.43 12.19
C GLU A 127 4.07 10.94 12.29
N SER A 128 3.79 10.31 11.15
CA SER A 128 3.43 8.89 11.06
C SER A 128 4.59 7.99 10.59
N MET A 129 5.76 8.57 10.35
CA MET A 129 6.93 7.83 9.86
C MET A 129 7.75 7.26 11.00
N VAL A 130 8.20 6.02 10.82
CA VAL A 130 9.16 5.34 11.67
C VAL A 130 10.24 4.69 10.81
N ASP A 131 11.37 4.34 11.43
CA ASP A 131 12.45 3.67 10.73
C ASP A 131 12.03 2.26 10.27
N LEU A 132 12.55 1.85 9.12
CA LEU A 132 12.43 0.47 8.66
C LEU A 132 13.20 -0.46 9.59
N LYS A 133 12.66 -1.67 9.78
CA LYS A 133 13.35 -2.74 10.47
C LYS A 133 14.31 -3.44 9.53
N LYS A 134 15.31 -4.14 10.09
CA LYS A 134 16.31 -4.89 9.32
C LYS A 134 15.69 -5.91 8.35
N ASP A 135 14.53 -6.48 8.71
CA ASP A 135 13.84 -7.49 7.91
C ASP A 135 12.82 -6.90 6.91
N ASP A 136 12.66 -5.58 6.89
CA ASP A 136 11.82 -4.91 5.91
C ASP A 136 12.54 -4.89 4.55
N ILE A 137 11.87 -5.36 3.51
CA ILE A 137 12.45 -5.54 2.18
C ILE A 137 12.30 -4.26 1.37
N ILE A 138 13.41 -3.76 0.87
CA ILE A 138 13.43 -2.66 -0.11
C ILE A 138 14.33 -3.04 -1.29
N PHE A 139 14.03 -2.49 -2.46
CA PHE A 139 14.89 -2.58 -3.64
C PHE A 139 15.62 -1.26 -3.86
N GLY A 140 16.95 -1.34 -3.97
CA GLY A 140 17.76 -0.21 -4.43
C GLY A 140 17.84 -0.18 -5.95
N GLU A 141 18.36 0.92 -6.50
CA GLU A 141 18.68 1.00 -7.91
C GLU A 141 19.92 0.16 -8.21
N PRO A 142 19.93 -0.64 -9.31
CA PRO A 142 21.11 -1.38 -9.71
C PRO A 142 22.23 -0.40 -10.12
N GLU A 143 23.42 -0.64 -9.62
CA GLU A 143 24.61 0.05 -10.10
C GLU A 143 25.03 -0.51 -11.46
N ASN A 144 25.76 0.30 -12.25
CA ASN A 144 26.24 -0.10 -13.57
C ASN A 144 26.95 -1.47 -13.56
N GLY A 145 26.40 -2.43 -14.32
CA GLY A 145 26.95 -3.77 -14.47
C GLY A 145 26.78 -4.68 -13.27
N ARG A 146 26.00 -4.31 -12.28
CA ARG A 146 25.74 -5.13 -11.09
C ARG A 146 24.27 -5.44 -10.92
N THR A 147 23.99 -6.67 -10.56
CA THR A 147 22.67 -7.12 -10.10
C THR A 147 22.64 -7.11 -8.57
N LEU A 148 21.57 -6.56 -8.00
CA LEU A 148 21.35 -6.60 -6.55
C LEU A 148 20.63 -7.90 -6.20
N GLU A 149 21.24 -8.71 -5.35
CA GLU A 149 20.67 -9.93 -4.82
C GLU A 149 20.34 -9.77 -3.33
N TYR A 150 19.15 -10.18 -2.95
CA TYR A 150 18.72 -10.19 -1.57
C TYR A 150 18.53 -11.63 -1.14
N ASN A 151 19.44 -12.12 -0.29
CA ASN A 151 19.30 -13.45 0.29
C ASN A 151 18.37 -13.39 1.50
N PHE A 152 17.26 -14.10 1.41
CA PHE A 152 16.43 -14.38 2.57
C PHE A 152 17.09 -15.50 3.37
N ASN A 153 17.68 -15.17 4.49
CA ASN A 153 18.03 -16.20 5.46
C ASN A 153 16.72 -16.70 6.08
N SER A 154 16.23 -17.82 5.58
CA SER A 154 15.22 -18.60 6.28
C SER A 154 15.86 -19.12 7.56
N THR A 155 15.59 -18.49 8.66
CA THR A 155 15.77 -19.12 9.96
C THR A 155 14.48 -19.76 10.38
#